data_43e8de1183570da8899e8d46b35c3656
#
_entry.id   43e8de1183570da8899e8d46b35c3656
#
_cell.length_a   1.000
_cell.length_b   1.000
_cell.length_c   1.000
_cell.angle_alpha   90.00
_cell.angle_beta   90.00
_cell.angle_gamma   90.00
#
_symmetry.space_group_name_H-M   'P 1'
#
loop_
_entity.id
_entity.type
_entity.pdbx_description
1 polymer ?
#
loop_
_entity_poly.entity_id
_entity_poly.type
_entity_poly.pdbx_seq_one_letter_code
_entity_poly.pdbx_strand_id
1 'polypeptide(L)'
;MNTLFDKIWDKHVVQQVEDGPTQLYIDRLYCHEVTSPQAFDGMRARGLKCFRPQQIFCMPDHNTPTHDQDKPIEDPVSRKQVDTLAKNAAEFGLTHYGMMSKDNGIIHVVGPEKGLSLPGMTIVCGDSHTSTHGAMGAVAFGIGTSEVEMVMASQCILQQKPKSMRITINGVLGKGVTPKDVALYLMAQITTSGATGYFIEYAGSTVKAMSMEGRLTLCNLSIEMGARGGFIAPDSTTFNYLKGREYAPKGEAWDKAVAYWKTLKSGDDAVFDKELTFNAADIEPRVTYGTNPGMGIGITESLPPAPSKGRESYEKAMNYMQFEAGQKLLGTKVDYVFLGACTNGRIEDFRAFAHLVKGRHKSPDVVAWLVPGSWAVDKQIREEGLDKVLEAAGFEIRQPGCSACLAMNDDKVPAGKLAVSTSNRNFEGRQGPGSRTILASPLTAAAAAITGVITDPRELL
;
A
#
# COMPACT_ATOMS: atom_id res chain seq x y z
N MET A 1 4.31 14.14 27.56
CA MET A 1 4.42 12.66 27.43
C MET A 1 4.88 12.32 26.02
N ASN A 2 5.46 11.12 25.83
CA ASN A 2 5.99 10.71 24.53
C ASN A 2 4.86 10.37 23.53
N THR A 3 5.11 10.66 22.25
CA THR A 3 4.26 10.19 21.15
C THR A 3 4.32 8.66 21.06
N LEU A 4 3.38 8.04 20.35
CA LEU A 4 3.45 6.61 20.04
C LEU A 4 4.77 6.27 19.31
N PHE A 5 5.19 7.17 18.40
CA PHE A 5 6.45 7.02 17.66
C PHE A 5 7.65 6.93 18.62
N ASP A 6 7.75 7.86 19.60
CA ASP A 6 8.82 7.84 20.60
C ASP A 6 8.80 6.56 21.42
N LYS A 7 7.62 6.12 21.86
CA LYS A 7 7.47 4.90 22.67
C LYS A 7 7.99 3.65 21.96
N ILE A 8 7.79 3.56 20.65
CA ILE A 8 8.29 2.42 19.87
C ILE A 8 9.76 2.62 19.53
N TRP A 9 10.13 3.79 19.00
CA TRP A 9 11.51 4.09 18.62
C TRP A 9 12.48 3.88 19.76
N ASP A 10 12.23 4.54 20.91
CA ASP A 10 13.15 4.54 22.04
C ASP A 10 13.38 3.14 22.64
N LYS A 11 12.38 2.23 22.52
CA LYS A 11 12.53 0.83 22.91
C LYS A 11 13.41 0.00 21.98
N HIS A 12 13.62 0.47 20.75
CA HIS A 12 14.42 -0.21 19.75
C HIS A 12 15.81 0.41 19.57
N VAL A 13 16.11 1.49 20.29
CA VAL A 13 17.45 2.10 20.28
C VAL A 13 18.44 1.16 20.94
N VAL A 14 19.41 0.66 20.17
CA VAL A 14 20.54 -0.11 20.66
C VAL A 14 21.64 0.82 21.15
N GLN A 15 21.93 1.85 20.34
CA GLN A 15 22.94 2.86 20.66
C GLN A 15 22.61 4.16 19.92
N GLN A 16 22.84 5.28 20.58
CA GLN A 16 22.91 6.59 19.94
C GLN A 16 24.38 6.89 19.64
N VAL A 17 24.71 7.07 18.35
CA VAL A 17 26.04 7.49 17.96
C VAL A 17 26.18 8.98 18.31
N GLU A 18 27.27 9.36 18.94
CA GLU A 18 27.57 10.75 19.29
C GLU A 18 27.59 11.60 18.01
N ASP A 19 26.81 12.68 18.00
CA ASP A 19 26.60 13.57 16.83
C ASP A 19 26.21 12.84 15.53
N GLY A 20 25.63 11.62 15.64
CA GLY A 20 25.34 10.74 14.52
C GLY A 20 23.95 10.11 14.54
N PRO A 21 23.74 9.10 13.71
CA PRO A 21 22.48 8.37 13.63
C PRO A 21 22.24 7.50 14.85
N THR A 22 21.00 7.06 15.02
CA THR A 22 20.59 6.04 15.97
C THR A 22 20.82 4.65 15.38
N GLN A 23 21.48 3.76 16.11
CA GLN A 23 21.46 2.33 15.81
C GLN A 23 20.16 1.74 16.32
N LEU A 24 19.28 1.36 15.40
CA LEU A 24 17.93 0.90 15.65
C LEU A 24 17.84 -0.61 15.43
N TYR A 25 17.34 -1.37 16.42
CA TYR A 25 17.00 -2.78 16.27
C TYR A 25 15.76 -2.94 15.38
N ILE A 26 15.75 -3.98 14.54
CA ILE A 26 14.67 -4.29 13.60
C ILE A 26 14.06 -5.65 13.96
N ASP A 27 12.77 -5.67 14.28
CA ASP A 27 12.06 -6.89 14.63
C ASP A 27 11.73 -7.77 13.43
N ARG A 28 11.46 -7.15 12.26
CA ARG A 28 11.03 -7.88 11.06
C ARG A 28 11.67 -7.31 9.81
N LEU A 29 12.25 -8.19 9.00
CA LEU A 29 12.70 -7.87 7.65
C LEU A 29 11.87 -8.66 6.64
N TYR A 30 11.34 -7.95 5.64
CA TYR A 30 10.74 -8.55 4.47
C TYR A 30 11.67 -8.39 3.26
N CYS A 31 11.76 -9.46 2.44
CA CYS A 31 12.57 -9.47 1.23
C CYS A 31 11.74 -9.90 0.03
N HIS A 32 11.85 -9.15 -1.05
CA HIS A 32 11.28 -9.51 -2.34
C HIS A 32 12.36 -9.58 -3.43
N GLU A 33 12.00 -10.06 -4.62
CA GLU A 33 12.96 -10.45 -5.66
C GLU A 33 13.68 -9.27 -6.32
N VAL A 34 13.15 -8.03 -6.19
CA VAL A 34 13.71 -6.87 -6.91
C VAL A 34 14.86 -6.23 -6.13
N THR A 35 14.73 -6.04 -4.83
CA THR A 35 15.68 -5.23 -4.02
C THR A 35 16.59 -6.04 -3.13
N SER A 36 16.41 -7.37 -3.02
CA SER A 36 17.19 -8.20 -2.12
C SER A 36 18.44 -8.89 -2.74
N PRO A 37 18.55 -9.11 -4.07
CA PRO A 37 19.65 -9.89 -4.63
C PRO A 37 21.04 -9.38 -4.25
N GLN A 38 21.29 -8.07 -4.38
CA GLN A 38 22.59 -7.46 -4.05
C GLN A 38 22.91 -7.55 -2.55
N ALA A 39 21.89 -7.52 -1.68
CA ALA A 39 22.09 -7.70 -0.24
C ALA A 39 22.62 -9.12 0.06
N PHE A 40 22.04 -10.15 -0.56
CA PHE A 40 22.52 -11.52 -0.44
C PHE A 40 23.94 -11.70 -1.02
N ASP A 41 24.24 -11.03 -2.15
CA ASP A 41 25.59 -11.06 -2.73
C ASP A 41 26.61 -10.40 -1.80
N GLY A 42 26.27 -9.30 -1.15
CA GLY A 42 27.11 -8.65 -0.15
C GLY A 42 27.36 -9.53 1.08
N MET A 43 26.32 -10.20 1.58
CA MET A 43 26.44 -11.19 2.67
C MET A 43 27.41 -12.32 2.29
N ARG A 44 27.26 -12.85 1.08
CA ARG A 44 28.09 -13.95 0.55
C ARG A 44 29.55 -13.54 0.38
N ALA A 45 29.79 -12.38 -0.24
CA ALA A 45 31.13 -11.84 -0.46
C ALA A 45 31.90 -11.61 0.84
N ARG A 46 31.21 -11.30 1.93
CA ARG A 46 31.80 -11.08 3.27
C ARG A 46 31.77 -12.33 4.17
N GLY A 47 31.26 -13.46 3.69
CA GLY A 47 31.12 -14.67 4.48
C GLY A 47 30.18 -14.56 5.68
N LEU A 48 29.20 -13.65 5.61
CA LEU A 48 28.27 -13.39 6.70
C LEU A 48 27.07 -14.34 6.65
N LYS A 49 26.51 -14.64 7.82
CA LYS A 49 25.26 -15.38 7.97
C LYS A 49 24.16 -14.45 8.49
N CYS A 50 22.91 -14.77 8.21
CA CYS A 50 21.80 -14.05 8.82
C CYS A 50 21.80 -14.23 10.33
N PHE A 51 21.74 -13.11 11.06
CA PHE A 51 21.82 -13.13 12.53
C PHE A 51 20.57 -13.78 13.15
N ARG A 52 19.37 -13.46 12.61
CA ARG A 52 18.08 -14.03 13.05
C ARG A 52 17.23 -14.42 11.86
N PRO A 53 17.50 -15.56 11.19
CA PRO A 53 16.80 -15.98 9.99
C PRO A 53 15.29 -16.14 10.19
N GLN A 54 14.84 -16.51 11.39
CA GLN A 54 13.41 -16.62 11.74
C GLN A 54 12.64 -15.28 11.75
N GLN A 55 13.32 -14.15 11.68
CA GLN A 55 12.71 -12.82 11.59
C GLN A 55 12.69 -12.27 10.16
N ILE A 56 13.16 -13.05 9.19
CA ILE A 56 13.27 -12.66 7.78
C ILE A 56 12.32 -13.52 6.95
N PHE A 57 11.46 -12.87 6.18
CA PHE A 57 10.47 -13.52 5.32
C PHE A 57 10.65 -13.05 3.89
N CYS A 58 10.72 -14.03 2.97
CA CYS A 58 10.94 -13.79 1.55
C CYS A 58 9.71 -14.20 0.76
N MET A 59 9.24 -13.34 -0.16
CA MET A 59 8.20 -13.67 -1.12
C MET A 59 8.34 -12.83 -2.39
N PRO A 60 8.20 -13.43 -3.57
CA PRO A 60 8.16 -12.70 -4.83
C PRO A 60 6.76 -12.12 -5.02
N ASP A 61 6.68 -10.87 -5.47
CA ASP A 61 5.40 -10.19 -5.71
C ASP A 61 5.40 -9.19 -6.87
N HIS A 62 6.57 -8.69 -7.30
CA HIS A 62 6.68 -7.66 -8.34
C HIS A 62 6.74 -8.26 -9.75
N ASN A 63 7.55 -9.31 -9.93
CA ASN A 63 7.78 -9.96 -11.23
C ASN A 63 6.93 -11.22 -11.44
N THR A 64 5.96 -11.46 -10.58
CA THR A 64 5.06 -12.60 -10.70
C THR A 64 3.99 -12.31 -11.75
N PRO A 65 3.74 -13.20 -12.72
CA PRO A 65 2.60 -13.07 -13.63
C PRO A 65 1.29 -13.19 -12.85
N THR A 66 0.19 -12.67 -13.39
CA THR A 66 -1.14 -12.79 -12.78
C THR A 66 -2.04 -13.81 -13.49
N HIS A 67 -1.44 -14.63 -14.31
CA HIS A 67 -2.04 -15.78 -14.99
C HIS A 67 -0.97 -16.86 -15.15
N ASP A 68 -1.38 -18.10 -15.31
CA ASP A 68 -0.50 -19.25 -15.58
C ASP A 68 0.69 -19.38 -14.60
N GLN A 69 0.49 -19.05 -13.33
CA GLN A 69 1.57 -19.13 -12.31
C GLN A 69 2.09 -20.54 -12.07
N ASP A 70 1.39 -21.57 -12.52
CA ASP A 70 1.81 -22.96 -12.54
C ASP A 70 2.82 -23.28 -13.67
N LYS A 71 3.02 -22.35 -14.61
CA LYS A 71 4.01 -22.44 -15.68
C LYS A 71 5.26 -21.62 -15.36
N PRO A 72 6.41 -21.92 -16.01
CA PRO A 72 7.60 -21.08 -15.91
C PRO A 72 7.30 -19.65 -16.41
N ILE A 73 7.78 -18.65 -15.67
CA ILE A 73 7.68 -17.24 -16.11
C ILE A 73 8.35 -17.10 -17.48
N GLU A 74 7.65 -16.54 -18.45
CA GLU A 74 8.15 -16.43 -19.83
C GLU A 74 9.30 -15.42 -19.95
N ASP A 75 9.14 -14.23 -19.34
CA ASP A 75 10.21 -13.23 -19.31
C ASP A 75 11.45 -13.72 -18.55
N PRO A 76 12.62 -13.82 -19.23
CA PRO A 76 13.82 -14.41 -18.62
C PRO A 76 14.39 -13.55 -17.48
N VAL A 77 14.15 -12.23 -17.46
CA VAL A 77 14.64 -11.33 -16.43
C VAL A 77 13.81 -11.54 -15.16
N SER A 78 12.50 -11.51 -15.27
CA SER A 78 11.54 -11.76 -14.17
C SER A 78 11.76 -13.16 -13.57
N ARG A 79 11.88 -14.19 -14.45
CA ARG A 79 12.18 -15.55 -14.02
C ARG A 79 13.46 -15.61 -13.19
N LYS A 80 14.56 -15.03 -13.70
CA LYS A 80 15.84 -15.01 -13.02
C LYS A 80 15.74 -14.35 -11.63
N GLN A 81 14.99 -13.26 -11.49
CA GLN A 81 14.84 -12.56 -10.21
C GLN A 81 14.06 -13.42 -9.21
N VAL A 82 12.93 -14.00 -9.61
CA VAL A 82 12.12 -14.88 -8.76
C VAL A 82 12.91 -16.13 -8.33
N ASP A 83 13.60 -16.80 -9.27
CA ASP A 83 14.43 -17.97 -8.98
C ASP A 83 15.62 -17.62 -8.08
N THR A 84 16.20 -16.42 -8.24
CA THR A 84 17.32 -15.97 -7.40
C THR A 84 16.85 -15.76 -5.96
N LEU A 85 15.68 -15.19 -5.74
CA LEU A 85 15.12 -15.04 -4.38
C LEU A 85 14.92 -16.41 -3.72
N ALA A 86 14.36 -17.38 -4.43
CA ALA A 86 14.15 -18.74 -3.92
C ALA A 86 15.49 -19.42 -3.52
N LYS A 87 16.51 -19.30 -4.39
CA LYS A 87 17.86 -19.82 -4.12
C LYS A 87 18.50 -19.16 -2.91
N ASN A 88 18.43 -17.83 -2.84
CA ASN A 88 18.99 -17.07 -1.72
C ASN A 88 18.29 -17.43 -0.39
N ALA A 89 16.96 -17.52 -0.39
CA ALA A 89 16.21 -17.89 0.80
C ALA A 89 16.59 -19.30 1.30
N ALA A 90 16.73 -20.26 0.39
CA ALA A 90 17.17 -21.62 0.73
C ALA A 90 18.60 -21.65 1.29
N GLU A 91 19.55 -20.94 0.65
CA GLU A 91 20.96 -20.86 1.07
C GLU A 91 21.11 -20.26 2.47
N PHE A 92 20.36 -19.21 2.78
CA PHE A 92 20.45 -18.52 4.07
C PHE A 92 19.46 -19.04 5.13
N GLY A 93 18.71 -20.10 4.82
CA GLY A 93 17.76 -20.74 5.76
C GLY A 93 16.57 -19.87 6.14
N LEU A 94 16.07 -19.07 5.19
CA LEU A 94 14.97 -18.11 5.40
C LEU A 94 13.62 -18.72 5.04
N THR A 95 12.56 -18.23 5.68
CA THR A 95 11.19 -18.57 5.29
C THR A 95 10.87 -17.93 3.93
N HIS A 96 10.47 -18.78 2.97
CA HIS A 96 10.13 -18.38 1.61
C HIS A 96 8.74 -18.84 1.21
N TYR A 97 7.87 -17.90 0.88
CA TYR A 97 6.56 -18.15 0.29
C TYR A 97 6.67 -17.92 -1.22
N GLY A 98 7.05 -18.97 -1.95
CA GLY A 98 7.21 -18.93 -3.40
C GLY A 98 5.88 -18.74 -4.13
N MET A 99 5.94 -18.38 -5.41
CA MET A 99 4.80 -18.00 -6.26
C MET A 99 3.64 -19.01 -6.22
N MET A 100 3.90 -20.31 -6.16
CA MET A 100 2.87 -21.36 -6.09
C MET A 100 2.45 -21.73 -4.66
N SER A 101 3.03 -21.08 -3.64
CA SER A 101 2.59 -21.30 -2.26
C SER A 101 1.22 -20.66 -2.04
N LYS A 102 0.33 -21.41 -1.37
CA LYS A 102 -0.96 -20.85 -0.88
C LYS A 102 -0.78 -19.64 0.05
N ASP A 103 0.43 -19.44 0.54
CA ASP A 103 0.82 -18.37 1.46
C ASP A 103 1.51 -17.20 0.73
N ASN A 104 1.61 -17.27 -0.61
CA ASN A 104 2.19 -16.20 -1.42
C ASN A 104 1.18 -15.08 -1.70
N GLY A 105 1.72 -13.93 -2.02
CA GLY A 105 1.03 -12.72 -2.41
C GLY A 105 1.93 -11.50 -2.23
N ILE A 106 1.33 -10.33 -2.35
CA ILE A 106 2.02 -9.07 -2.12
C ILE A 106 2.48 -9.01 -0.65
N ILE A 107 3.75 -8.74 -0.44
CA ILE A 107 4.40 -8.80 0.87
C ILE A 107 3.69 -7.94 1.93
N HIS A 108 3.19 -6.76 1.51
CA HIS A 108 2.45 -5.82 2.37
C HIS A 108 0.97 -6.21 2.58
N VAL A 109 0.50 -7.26 1.92
CA VAL A 109 -0.80 -7.90 2.17
C VAL A 109 -0.60 -9.13 3.05
N VAL A 110 0.31 -10.02 2.67
CA VAL A 110 0.58 -11.29 3.38
C VAL A 110 1.11 -11.05 4.81
N GLY A 111 2.00 -10.06 5.00
CA GLY A 111 2.56 -9.76 6.33
C GLY A 111 1.50 -9.51 7.40
N PRO A 112 0.56 -8.57 7.19
CA PRO A 112 -0.60 -8.37 8.07
C PRO A 112 -1.52 -9.59 8.17
N GLU A 113 -1.87 -10.22 7.05
CA GLU A 113 -2.78 -11.36 7.01
C GLU A 113 -2.29 -12.56 7.83
N LYS A 114 -0.99 -12.80 7.84
CA LYS A 114 -0.40 -13.88 8.64
C LYS A 114 -0.14 -13.50 10.10
N GLY A 115 -0.29 -12.23 10.47
CA GLY A 115 0.09 -11.73 11.80
C GLY A 115 1.60 -11.63 11.99
N LEU A 116 2.36 -11.48 10.90
CA LEU A 116 3.81 -11.25 10.94
C LEU A 116 4.14 -9.81 11.36
N SER A 117 3.21 -8.89 11.14
CA SER A 117 3.31 -7.49 11.51
C SER A 117 2.44 -7.24 12.76
N LEU A 118 3.07 -6.93 13.87
CA LEU A 118 2.41 -6.78 15.18
C LEU A 118 2.62 -5.37 15.75
N PRO A 119 1.71 -4.89 16.62
CA PRO A 119 1.87 -3.60 17.28
C PRO A 119 3.17 -3.48 18.06
N GLY A 120 3.81 -2.33 17.93
CA GLY A 120 5.04 -2.02 18.66
C GLY A 120 6.33 -2.55 18.03
N MET A 121 6.25 -3.23 16.89
CA MET A 121 7.42 -3.68 16.14
C MET A 121 8.07 -2.57 15.32
N THR A 122 9.35 -2.77 14.99
CA THR A 122 10.06 -2.12 13.89
C THR A 122 10.12 -3.07 12.69
N ILE A 123 9.64 -2.61 11.52
CA ILE A 123 9.49 -3.45 10.33
C ILE A 123 10.12 -2.75 9.12
N VAL A 124 10.96 -3.46 8.38
CA VAL A 124 11.61 -2.92 7.20
C VAL A 124 11.52 -3.87 5.99
N CYS A 125 11.59 -3.28 4.81
CA CYS A 125 11.65 -3.96 3.52
C CYS A 125 12.34 -3.05 2.51
N GLY A 126 12.88 -3.60 1.43
CA GLY A 126 13.42 -2.83 0.30
C GLY A 126 12.35 -2.14 -0.56
N ASP A 127 11.17 -1.92 -0.05
CA ASP A 127 10.03 -1.26 -0.71
C ASP A 127 9.48 -0.13 0.16
N SER A 128 9.21 1.03 -0.46
CA SER A 128 8.69 2.20 0.24
C SER A 128 7.31 1.97 0.88
N HIS A 129 6.45 1.12 0.28
CA HIS A 129 5.12 0.81 0.83
C HIS A 129 5.14 -0.10 2.07
N THR A 130 6.31 -0.39 2.63
CA THR A 130 6.47 -0.96 3.97
C THR A 130 5.72 -0.16 5.04
N SER A 131 5.49 1.14 4.80
CA SER A 131 4.64 1.98 5.66
C SER A 131 3.23 1.40 5.91
N THR A 132 2.74 0.51 5.02
CA THR A 132 1.47 -0.22 5.18
C THR A 132 1.35 -0.88 6.55
N HIS A 133 2.44 -1.49 7.04
CA HIS A 133 2.44 -2.21 8.31
C HIS A 133 2.25 -1.29 9.54
N GLY A 134 2.39 0.02 9.37
CA GLY A 134 2.08 1.01 10.40
C GLY A 134 0.60 1.00 10.82
N ALA A 135 -0.30 0.50 9.98
CA ALA A 135 -1.69 0.30 10.34
C ALA A 135 -1.89 -0.65 11.54
N MET A 136 -0.93 -1.54 11.78
CA MET A 136 -0.90 -2.40 12.98
C MET A 136 -0.38 -1.69 14.22
N GLY A 137 0.06 -0.44 14.14
CA GLY A 137 0.75 0.24 15.24
C GLY A 137 2.23 -0.11 15.33
N ALA A 138 2.86 -0.38 14.20
CA ALA A 138 4.30 -0.65 14.04
C ALA A 138 5.02 0.56 13.44
N VAL A 139 6.30 0.75 13.76
CA VAL A 139 7.18 1.69 13.05
C VAL A 139 7.76 0.96 11.85
N ALA A 140 7.14 1.19 10.69
CA ALA A 140 7.42 0.45 9.47
C ALA A 140 7.82 1.40 8.33
N PHE A 141 8.92 1.10 7.64
CA PHE A 141 9.46 1.97 6.59
C PHE A 141 10.35 1.24 5.59
N GLY A 142 10.43 1.78 4.38
CA GLY A 142 11.30 1.29 3.32
C GLY A 142 12.77 1.62 3.58
N ILE A 143 13.67 0.71 3.17
CA ILE A 143 15.12 0.85 3.29
C ILE A 143 15.83 0.51 1.98
N GLY A 144 17.06 0.96 1.83
CA GLY A 144 17.90 0.64 0.69
C GLY A 144 18.51 -0.77 0.77
N THR A 145 18.99 -1.27 -0.36
CA THR A 145 19.57 -2.62 -0.47
C THR A 145 20.75 -2.86 0.49
N SER A 146 21.62 -1.85 0.68
CA SER A 146 22.74 -1.94 1.63
C SER A 146 22.25 -2.03 3.09
N GLU A 147 21.12 -1.41 3.40
CA GLU A 147 20.50 -1.50 4.72
C GLU A 147 19.81 -2.87 4.90
N VAL A 148 19.25 -3.46 3.84
CA VAL A 148 18.74 -4.84 3.87
C VAL A 148 19.85 -5.80 4.26
N GLU A 149 21.05 -5.68 3.65
CA GLU A 149 22.22 -6.48 4.01
C GLU A 149 22.63 -6.28 5.48
N MET A 150 22.64 -5.01 5.95
CA MET A 150 22.96 -4.68 7.34
C MET A 150 21.98 -5.33 8.33
N VAL A 151 20.67 -5.30 8.04
CA VAL A 151 19.65 -5.95 8.87
C VAL A 151 19.79 -7.47 8.86
N MET A 152 20.08 -8.08 7.71
CA MET A 152 20.34 -9.52 7.62
C MET A 152 21.51 -9.92 8.54
N ALA A 153 22.59 -9.16 8.51
CA ALA A 153 23.83 -9.45 9.23
C ALA A 153 23.76 -9.18 10.75
N SER A 154 23.02 -8.12 11.16
CA SER A 154 23.09 -7.61 12.54
C SER A 154 21.74 -7.40 13.20
N GLN A 155 20.64 -7.48 12.48
CA GLN A 155 19.29 -7.10 12.90
C GLN A 155 19.18 -5.62 13.29
N CYS A 156 20.12 -4.80 12.89
CA CYS A 156 20.17 -3.36 13.20
C CYS A 156 20.41 -2.53 11.94
N ILE A 157 20.00 -1.26 11.98
CA ILE A 157 20.34 -0.24 10.98
C ILE A 157 20.69 1.09 11.65
N LEU A 158 21.34 1.96 10.90
CA LEU A 158 21.63 3.33 11.32
C LEU A 158 20.60 4.27 10.68
N GLN A 159 19.83 4.99 11.49
CA GLN A 159 18.77 5.89 11.03
C GLN A 159 18.76 7.20 11.79
N GLN A 160 18.51 8.29 11.08
CA GLN A 160 18.13 9.56 11.71
C GLN A 160 16.68 9.46 12.18
N LYS A 161 16.41 9.83 13.44
CA LYS A 161 15.05 9.84 13.97
C LYS A 161 14.20 10.88 13.21
N PRO A 162 13.13 10.47 12.51
CA PRO A 162 12.22 11.42 11.84
C PRO A 162 11.51 12.31 12.86
N LYS A 163 11.06 13.48 12.42
CA LYS A 163 10.11 14.32 13.16
C LYS A 163 8.74 13.66 13.21
N SER A 164 7.95 14.02 14.20
CA SER A 164 6.58 13.52 14.39
C SER A 164 5.55 14.47 13.77
N MET A 165 4.59 13.91 13.00
CA MET A 165 3.44 14.64 12.50
C MET A 165 2.16 13.94 12.93
N ARG A 166 1.15 14.70 13.41
CA ARG A 166 -0.20 14.16 13.62
C ARG A 166 -1.13 14.69 12.55
N ILE A 167 -1.90 13.77 11.94
CA ILE A 167 -3.01 14.09 11.05
C ILE A 167 -4.29 13.57 11.70
N THR A 168 -5.15 14.49 12.13
CA THR A 168 -6.43 14.17 12.77
C THR A 168 -7.56 14.33 11.76
N ILE A 169 -8.39 13.30 11.59
CA ILE A 169 -9.55 13.34 10.69
C ILE A 169 -10.79 13.03 11.53
N ASN A 170 -11.70 13.97 11.60
CA ASN A 170 -12.92 13.84 12.40
C ASN A 170 -14.17 13.84 11.53
N GLY A 171 -15.23 13.25 12.05
CA GLY A 171 -16.52 13.14 11.39
C GLY A 171 -16.76 11.74 10.79
N VAL A 172 -17.80 11.66 9.98
CA VAL A 172 -18.25 10.44 9.30
C VAL A 172 -18.08 10.63 7.80
N LEU A 173 -17.48 9.64 7.14
CA LEU A 173 -17.34 9.66 5.67
C LEU A 173 -18.71 9.60 5.01
N GLY A 174 -18.88 10.38 3.94
CA GLY A 174 -20.10 10.41 3.14
C GLY A 174 -20.31 9.08 2.37
N LYS A 175 -21.53 8.90 1.83
CA LYS A 175 -21.86 7.77 0.96
C LYS A 175 -20.88 7.72 -0.22
N GLY A 176 -20.35 6.56 -0.54
CA GLY A 176 -19.43 6.34 -1.66
C GLY A 176 -17.98 6.80 -1.43
N VAL A 177 -17.68 7.35 -0.25
CA VAL A 177 -16.32 7.76 0.12
C VAL A 177 -15.61 6.62 0.87
N THR A 178 -14.42 6.28 0.43
CA THR A 178 -13.59 5.19 0.97
C THR A 178 -12.31 5.71 1.61
N PRO A 179 -11.56 4.89 2.38
CA PRO A 179 -10.25 5.28 2.88
C PRO A 179 -9.23 5.68 1.80
N LYS A 180 -9.38 5.16 0.56
CA LYS A 180 -8.57 5.61 -0.58
C LYS A 180 -8.85 7.07 -0.93
N ASP A 181 -10.12 7.47 -0.91
CA ASP A 181 -10.49 8.87 -1.16
C ASP A 181 -9.95 9.80 -0.07
N VAL A 182 -9.93 9.35 1.18
CA VAL A 182 -9.30 10.08 2.29
C VAL A 182 -7.80 10.29 2.01
N ALA A 183 -7.08 9.26 1.62
CA ALA A 183 -5.66 9.38 1.32
C ALA A 183 -5.40 10.31 0.11
N LEU A 184 -6.18 10.19 -0.97
CA LEU A 184 -6.10 11.07 -2.14
C LEU A 184 -6.42 12.54 -1.78
N TYR A 185 -7.40 12.75 -0.90
CA TYR A 185 -7.71 14.08 -0.37
C TYR A 185 -6.52 14.68 0.38
N LEU A 186 -5.95 13.93 1.32
CA LEU A 186 -4.78 14.39 2.08
C LEU A 186 -3.61 14.74 1.15
N MET A 187 -3.31 13.90 0.16
CA MET A 187 -2.24 14.17 -0.81
C MET A 187 -2.48 15.45 -1.61
N ALA A 188 -3.72 15.74 -1.98
CA ALA A 188 -4.06 16.99 -2.65
C ALA A 188 -3.92 18.21 -1.74
N GLN A 189 -4.19 18.08 -0.42
CA GLN A 189 -4.10 19.16 0.55
C GLN A 189 -2.66 19.47 0.99
N ILE A 190 -1.86 18.43 1.27
CA ILE A 190 -0.51 18.60 1.84
C ILE A 190 0.61 18.39 0.83
N THR A 191 0.30 18.04 -0.39
CA THR A 191 1.19 17.74 -1.53
C THR A 191 2.04 16.48 -1.35
N THR A 192 2.75 16.07 -2.40
CA THR A 192 3.64 14.90 -2.39
C THR A 192 4.92 15.09 -1.58
N SER A 193 5.18 16.28 -1.05
CA SER A 193 6.35 16.61 -0.21
C SER A 193 6.02 17.20 1.15
N GLY A 194 4.71 17.36 1.46
CA GLY A 194 4.28 18.07 2.68
C GLY A 194 4.58 17.38 4.00
N ALA A 195 4.92 16.08 3.94
CA ALA A 195 5.31 15.27 5.10
C ALA A 195 6.78 14.81 5.03
N THR A 196 7.61 15.44 4.17
CA THR A 196 9.03 15.08 4.05
C THR A 196 9.77 15.27 5.38
N GLY A 197 10.45 14.22 5.82
CA GLY A 197 11.19 14.20 7.10
C GLY A 197 10.32 13.85 8.32
N TYR A 198 9.04 13.57 8.13
CA TYR A 198 8.11 13.20 9.20
C TYR A 198 7.74 11.72 9.18
N PHE A 199 7.39 11.20 10.36
CA PHE A 199 6.60 10.00 10.54
C PHE A 199 5.19 10.42 10.97
N ILE A 200 4.15 9.95 10.27
CA ILE A 200 2.76 10.42 10.47
C ILE A 200 2.02 9.53 11.45
N GLU A 201 1.41 10.10 12.49
CA GLU A 201 0.38 9.45 13.31
C GLU A 201 -1.01 9.90 12.84
N TYR A 202 -1.81 8.98 12.34
CA TYR A 202 -3.20 9.25 12.00
C TYR A 202 -4.09 9.05 13.21
N ALA A 203 -5.00 10.01 13.44
CA ALA A 203 -5.90 10.05 14.59
C ALA A 203 -7.28 10.60 14.19
N GLY A 204 -8.19 10.66 15.16
CA GLY A 204 -9.53 11.21 14.98
C GLY A 204 -10.62 10.16 14.86
N SER A 205 -11.88 10.60 14.90
CA SER A 205 -13.04 9.70 14.91
C SER A 205 -13.19 8.93 13.61
N THR A 206 -12.87 9.55 12.47
CA THR A 206 -12.90 8.90 11.15
C THR A 206 -11.91 7.74 11.07
N VAL A 207 -10.67 7.96 11.53
CA VAL A 207 -9.61 6.92 11.50
C VAL A 207 -9.97 5.77 12.45
N LYS A 208 -10.51 6.07 13.63
CA LYS A 208 -10.98 5.03 14.58
C LYS A 208 -12.10 4.17 13.99
N ALA A 209 -12.99 4.76 13.20
CA ALA A 209 -14.10 4.06 12.56
C ALA A 209 -13.69 3.23 11.32
N MET A 210 -12.49 3.44 10.77
CA MET A 210 -11.99 2.65 9.63
C MET A 210 -11.80 1.19 9.99
N SER A 211 -12.13 0.31 9.04
CA SER A 211 -11.71 -1.09 9.07
C SER A 211 -10.19 -1.22 9.06
N MET A 212 -9.69 -2.42 9.30
CA MET A 212 -8.24 -2.67 9.24
C MET A 212 -7.71 -2.47 7.84
N GLU A 213 -8.41 -2.90 6.82
CA GLU A 213 -8.08 -2.75 5.41
C GLU A 213 -8.02 -1.26 5.01
N GLY A 214 -8.97 -0.47 5.49
CA GLY A 214 -8.96 0.98 5.29
C GLY A 214 -7.74 1.66 5.93
N ARG A 215 -7.36 1.23 7.15
CA ARG A 215 -6.15 1.71 7.83
C ARG A 215 -4.88 1.31 7.08
N LEU A 216 -4.83 0.09 6.53
CA LEU A 216 -3.72 -0.39 5.70
C LEU A 216 -3.57 0.47 4.43
N THR A 217 -4.67 0.83 3.78
CA THR A 217 -4.67 1.74 2.62
C THR A 217 -4.13 3.12 2.99
N LEU A 218 -4.60 3.70 4.11
CA LEU A 218 -4.17 5.03 4.55
C LEU A 218 -2.67 5.06 4.89
N CYS A 219 -2.18 4.09 5.66
CA CYS A 219 -0.76 4.00 6.01
C CYS A 219 0.13 3.68 4.80
N ASN A 220 -0.35 2.85 3.85
CA ASN A 220 0.33 2.56 2.59
C ASN A 220 0.66 3.85 1.83
N LEU A 221 -0.30 4.74 1.70
CA LEU A 221 -0.19 5.97 0.90
C LEU A 221 0.54 7.13 1.61
N SER A 222 0.97 6.94 2.86
CA SER A 222 1.73 7.97 3.60
C SER A 222 3.01 8.38 2.91
N ILE A 223 3.70 7.45 2.26
CA ILE A 223 4.95 7.72 1.56
C ILE A 223 4.76 8.57 0.30
N GLU A 224 3.56 8.61 -0.25
CA GLU A 224 3.24 9.45 -1.40
C GLU A 224 3.10 10.95 -1.02
N MET A 225 3.06 11.25 0.28
CA MET A 225 3.16 12.61 0.83
C MET A 225 4.59 12.98 1.24
N GLY A 226 5.57 12.12 0.92
CA GLY A 226 6.96 12.28 1.30
C GLY A 226 7.31 11.83 2.72
N ALA A 227 6.35 11.28 3.46
CA ALA A 227 6.58 10.79 4.82
C ALA A 227 7.55 9.60 4.85
N ARG A 228 8.27 9.44 5.95
CA ARG A 228 9.09 8.25 6.20
C ARG A 228 8.24 7.01 6.43
N GLY A 229 7.05 7.19 6.98
CA GLY A 229 6.02 6.20 7.21
C GLY A 229 4.80 6.83 7.85
N GLY A 230 3.77 6.03 8.01
CA GLY A 230 2.54 6.43 8.72
C GLY A 230 2.01 5.27 9.53
N PHE A 231 1.41 5.56 10.68
CA PHE A 231 0.88 4.52 11.55
C PHE A 231 -0.36 4.99 12.31
N ILE A 232 -1.06 4.03 12.89
CA ILE A 232 -2.28 4.23 13.67
C ILE A 232 -2.10 3.51 15.00
N ALA A 233 -2.45 4.16 16.10
CA ALA A 233 -2.42 3.53 17.42
C ALA A 233 -3.32 2.26 17.43
N PRO A 234 -2.80 1.10 17.88
CA PRO A 234 -3.55 -0.14 17.86
C PRO A 234 -4.72 -0.07 18.86
N ASP A 235 -5.86 -0.55 18.42
CA ASP A 235 -7.11 -0.59 19.19
C ASP A 235 -7.83 -1.93 19.01
N SER A 236 -9.10 -1.99 19.42
CA SER A 236 -9.92 -3.21 19.27
C SER A 236 -10.02 -3.71 17.83
N THR A 237 -10.05 -2.81 16.84
CA THR A 237 -10.05 -3.18 15.42
C THR A 237 -8.77 -3.94 15.06
N THR A 238 -7.62 -3.43 15.50
CA THR A 238 -6.31 -4.09 15.30
C THR A 238 -6.25 -5.44 16.02
N PHE A 239 -6.71 -5.50 17.28
CA PHE A 239 -6.67 -6.75 18.05
C PHE A 239 -7.58 -7.81 17.45
N ASN A 240 -8.80 -7.44 17.05
CA ASN A 240 -9.74 -8.37 16.41
C ASN A 240 -9.20 -8.89 15.08
N TYR A 241 -8.54 -8.05 14.29
CA TYR A 241 -7.91 -8.46 13.03
C TYR A 241 -6.78 -9.48 13.25
N LEU A 242 -5.95 -9.29 14.28
CA LEU A 242 -4.80 -10.14 14.58
C LEU A 242 -5.16 -11.44 15.30
N LYS A 243 -6.29 -11.47 16.01
CA LYS A 243 -6.70 -12.63 16.81
C LYS A 243 -6.82 -13.89 15.96
N GLY A 244 -6.06 -14.92 16.34
CA GLY A 244 -6.09 -16.22 15.67
C GLY A 244 -5.22 -16.32 14.41
N ARG A 245 -4.55 -15.25 13.98
CA ARG A 245 -3.58 -15.29 12.88
C ARG A 245 -2.41 -16.23 13.22
N GLU A 246 -1.80 -16.79 12.18
CA GLU A 246 -0.79 -17.85 12.29
C GLU A 246 0.38 -17.44 13.21
N TYR A 247 0.94 -16.24 13.00
CA TYR A 247 2.10 -15.72 13.75
C TYR A 247 1.73 -14.77 14.88
N ALA A 248 0.43 -14.50 15.10
CA ALA A 248 0.00 -13.74 16.25
C ALA A 248 0.17 -14.57 17.54
N PRO A 249 0.46 -13.93 18.69
CA PRO A 249 0.54 -14.61 19.99
C PRO A 249 -0.75 -15.39 20.28
N LYS A 250 -0.64 -16.48 21.04
CA LYS A 250 -1.77 -17.36 21.40
C LYS A 250 -1.84 -17.58 22.92
N GLY A 251 -3.04 -17.87 23.43
CA GLY A 251 -3.27 -18.15 24.84
C GLY A 251 -2.79 -17.00 25.75
N GLU A 252 -2.12 -17.29 26.84
CA GLU A 252 -1.59 -16.28 27.79
C GLU A 252 -0.63 -15.27 27.11
N ALA A 253 0.11 -15.68 26.08
CA ALA A 253 0.98 -14.76 25.34
C ALA A 253 0.15 -13.70 24.59
N TRP A 254 -1.04 -14.07 24.10
CA TRP A 254 -1.99 -13.13 23.50
C TRP A 254 -2.47 -12.09 24.52
N ASP A 255 -2.88 -12.53 25.70
CA ASP A 255 -3.40 -11.65 26.75
C ASP A 255 -2.33 -10.63 27.21
N LYS A 256 -1.10 -11.10 27.38
CA LYS A 256 0.07 -10.26 27.71
C LYS A 256 0.37 -9.27 26.57
N ALA A 257 0.31 -9.72 25.32
CA ALA A 257 0.54 -8.88 24.15
C ALA A 257 -0.53 -7.78 24.04
N VAL A 258 -1.82 -8.12 24.17
CA VAL A 258 -2.92 -7.15 24.14
C VAL A 258 -2.81 -6.14 25.28
N ALA A 259 -2.44 -6.58 26.50
CA ALA A 259 -2.21 -5.68 27.62
C ALA A 259 -1.10 -4.66 27.31
N TYR A 260 0.00 -5.10 26.68
CA TYR A 260 1.07 -4.23 26.22
C TYR A 260 0.61 -3.32 25.07
N TRP A 261 -0.05 -3.85 24.05
CA TRP A 261 -0.50 -3.09 22.88
C TRP A 261 -1.47 -1.95 23.24
N LYS A 262 -2.30 -2.13 24.27
CA LYS A 262 -3.16 -1.06 24.81
C LYS A 262 -2.39 0.15 25.35
N THR A 263 -1.12 -0.01 25.68
CA THR A 263 -0.26 1.09 26.14
C THR A 263 0.35 1.89 24.97
N LEU A 264 0.30 1.33 23.75
CA LEU A 264 0.85 1.89 22.52
C LEU A 264 -0.09 2.96 21.93
N LYS A 265 -0.11 4.11 22.57
CA LYS A 265 -0.83 5.32 22.13
C LYS A 265 -0.07 6.54 22.58
N SER A 266 -0.19 7.62 21.87
CA SER A 266 0.33 8.93 22.29
C SER A 266 -0.39 9.39 23.56
N GLY A 267 0.32 10.08 24.44
CA GLY A 267 -0.29 10.71 25.62
C GLY A 267 -1.21 11.86 25.20
N ASP A 268 -2.14 12.24 26.07
CA ASP A 268 -3.07 13.35 25.80
C ASP A 268 -2.32 14.70 25.71
N ASP A 269 -1.15 14.79 26.33
CA ASP A 269 -0.23 15.94 26.34
C ASP A 269 1.00 15.71 25.41
N ALA A 270 0.96 14.72 24.52
CA ALA A 270 2.04 14.50 23.56
C ALA A 270 2.18 15.68 22.58
N VAL A 271 3.41 16.13 22.40
CA VAL A 271 3.73 17.23 21.49
C VAL A 271 4.25 16.66 20.18
N PHE A 272 3.68 17.12 19.08
CA PHE A 272 4.10 16.80 17.72
C PHE A 272 4.81 17.99 17.08
N ASP A 273 5.79 17.71 16.23
CA ASP A 273 6.47 18.80 15.49
C ASP A 273 5.53 19.48 14.48
N LYS A 274 4.49 18.78 14.02
CA LYS A 274 3.45 19.32 13.14
C LYS A 274 2.12 18.63 13.39
N GLU A 275 1.03 19.41 13.42
CA GLU A 275 -0.33 18.90 13.52
C GLU A 275 -1.22 19.46 12.42
N LEU A 276 -2.05 18.61 11.83
CA LEU A 276 -3.05 18.97 10.84
C LEU A 276 -4.38 18.34 11.22
N THR A 277 -5.48 19.07 10.99
CA THR A 277 -6.84 18.56 11.26
C THR A 277 -7.71 18.75 10.04
N PHE A 278 -8.47 17.71 9.70
CA PHE A 278 -9.39 17.66 8.58
C PHE A 278 -10.77 17.16 9.03
N ASN A 279 -11.81 17.53 8.26
CA ASN A 279 -13.16 17.05 8.48
C ASN A 279 -13.55 16.05 7.37
N ALA A 280 -14.08 14.90 7.77
CA ALA A 280 -14.53 13.87 6.83
C ALA A 280 -15.67 14.37 5.91
N ALA A 281 -16.46 15.34 6.35
CA ALA A 281 -17.52 15.93 5.53
C ALA A 281 -17.01 16.70 4.30
N ASP A 282 -15.74 17.12 4.30
CA ASP A 282 -15.13 17.84 3.17
C ASP A 282 -14.60 16.88 2.09
N ILE A 283 -14.73 15.57 2.31
CA ILE A 283 -14.18 14.54 1.44
C ILE A 283 -15.30 13.91 0.61
N GLU A 284 -15.21 14.07 -0.70
CA GLU A 284 -16.03 13.35 -1.67
C GLU A 284 -15.17 12.27 -2.38
N PRO A 285 -15.76 11.38 -3.21
CA PRO A 285 -14.97 10.49 -4.07
C PRO A 285 -13.95 11.27 -4.88
N ARG A 286 -12.71 10.76 -4.93
CA ARG A 286 -11.56 11.50 -5.47
C ARG A 286 -10.96 10.82 -6.68
N VAL A 287 -10.43 11.62 -7.60
CA VAL A 287 -9.66 11.17 -8.76
C VAL A 287 -8.43 12.03 -8.95
N THR A 288 -7.35 11.46 -9.47
CA THR A 288 -6.19 12.26 -9.90
C THR A 288 -6.37 12.71 -11.35
N TYR A 289 -5.76 13.85 -11.69
CA TYR A 289 -5.83 14.40 -13.04
C TYR A 289 -4.46 14.60 -13.71
N GLY A 290 -3.39 14.42 -12.95
CA GLY A 290 -2.03 14.63 -13.43
C GLY A 290 -1.14 13.40 -13.28
N THR A 291 0.16 13.63 -13.24
CA THR A 291 1.20 12.59 -13.24
C THR A 291 1.83 12.35 -11.85
N ASN A 292 1.18 12.79 -10.79
CA ASN A 292 1.52 12.47 -9.42
C ASN A 292 0.26 12.45 -8.54
N PRO A 293 0.26 11.73 -7.39
CA PRO A 293 -0.92 11.59 -6.55
C PRO A 293 -1.41 12.89 -5.89
N GLY A 294 -0.57 13.91 -5.77
CA GLY A 294 -0.95 15.23 -5.25
C GLY A 294 -1.80 16.05 -6.21
N MET A 295 -1.80 15.69 -7.50
CA MET A 295 -2.69 16.30 -8.50
C MET A 295 -4.07 15.60 -8.47
N GLY A 296 -4.81 15.79 -7.38
CA GLY A 296 -6.10 15.18 -7.12
C GLY A 296 -7.20 16.21 -6.88
N ILE A 297 -8.42 15.86 -7.34
CA ILE A 297 -9.64 16.67 -7.17
C ILE A 297 -10.80 15.81 -6.67
N GLY A 298 -11.84 16.43 -6.16
CA GLY A 298 -13.15 15.79 -6.02
C GLY A 298 -13.73 15.41 -7.38
N ILE A 299 -14.44 14.31 -7.43
CA ILE A 299 -14.92 13.76 -8.69
C ILE A 299 -15.89 14.69 -9.42
N THR A 300 -16.57 15.59 -8.67
CA THR A 300 -17.52 16.59 -9.21
C THR A 300 -16.86 17.90 -9.59
N GLU A 301 -15.62 18.12 -9.18
CA GLU A 301 -14.87 19.35 -9.40
C GLU A 301 -14.38 19.48 -10.86
N SER A 302 -14.07 20.70 -11.27
CA SER A 302 -13.35 20.98 -12.51
C SER A 302 -11.86 21.08 -12.27
N LEU A 303 -11.06 20.73 -13.28
CA LEU A 303 -9.59 20.79 -13.20
C LEU A 303 -9.14 22.22 -12.91
N PRO A 304 -8.24 22.42 -11.93
CA PRO A 304 -7.80 23.75 -11.54
C PRO A 304 -6.98 24.43 -12.65
N PRO A 305 -6.90 25.76 -12.66
CA PRO A 305 -5.97 26.45 -13.54
C PRO A 305 -4.52 26.18 -13.15
N ALA A 306 -3.59 26.46 -14.07
CA ALA A 306 -2.16 26.30 -13.80
C ALA A 306 -1.74 27.13 -12.58
N PRO A 307 -1.03 26.54 -11.60
CA PRO A 307 -0.59 27.27 -10.42
C PRO A 307 0.50 28.27 -10.76
N SER A 308 0.68 29.29 -9.93
CA SER A 308 1.75 30.28 -10.09
C SER A 308 3.15 29.67 -9.91
N LYS A 309 3.28 28.70 -8.98
CA LYS A 309 4.51 27.93 -8.76
C LYS A 309 4.36 26.54 -9.37
N GLY A 310 5.37 26.08 -10.12
CA GLY A 310 5.35 24.77 -10.77
C GLY A 310 4.48 24.70 -12.04
N ARG A 311 4.24 25.84 -12.71
CA ARG A 311 3.45 25.93 -13.94
C ARG A 311 3.96 24.97 -15.02
N GLU A 312 5.26 24.92 -15.27
CA GLU A 312 5.86 24.04 -16.28
C GLU A 312 5.57 22.56 -16.00
N SER A 313 5.70 22.12 -14.74
CA SER A 313 5.39 20.76 -14.33
C SER A 313 3.89 20.45 -14.48
N TYR A 314 3.03 21.41 -14.16
CA TYR A 314 1.58 21.31 -14.36
C TYR A 314 1.25 21.13 -15.86
N GLU A 315 1.75 22.03 -16.71
CA GLU A 315 1.51 22.02 -18.15
C GLU A 315 2.02 20.72 -18.79
N LYS A 316 3.19 20.22 -18.37
CA LYS A 316 3.73 18.93 -18.80
C LYS A 316 2.77 17.79 -18.42
N ALA A 317 2.28 17.76 -17.19
CA ALA A 317 1.36 16.74 -16.70
C ALA A 317 0.02 16.78 -17.45
N MET A 318 -0.55 17.96 -17.67
CA MET A 318 -1.81 18.15 -18.40
C MET A 318 -1.67 17.70 -19.87
N ASN A 319 -0.57 18.06 -20.51
CA ASN A 319 -0.27 17.61 -21.88
C ASN A 319 -0.14 16.08 -21.97
N TYR A 320 0.57 15.46 -21.02
CA TYR A 320 0.70 14.00 -20.94
C TYR A 320 -0.66 13.33 -20.74
N MET A 321 -1.46 13.82 -19.81
CA MET A 321 -2.79 13.30 -19.52
C MET A 321 -3.83 13.65 -20.59
N GLN A 322 -3.53 14.58 -21.49
CA GLN A 322 -4.44 15.11 -22.52
C GLN A 322 -5.71 15.71 -21.91
N PHE A 323 -5.54 16.51 -20.85
CA PHE A 323 -6.60 17.25 -20.17
C PHE A 323 -6.37 18.74 -20.23
N GLU A 324 -7.45 19.51 -20.07
CA GLU A 324 -7.44 20.98 -20.10
C GLU A 324 -7.96 21.58 -18.78
N ALA A 325 -7.40 22.72 -18.39
CA ALA A 325 -7.90 23.46 -17.21
C ALA A 325 -9.40 23.81 -17.38
N GLY A 326 -10.17 23.68 -16.30
CA GLY A 326 -11.61 23.90 -16.31
C GLY A 326 -12.45 22.71 -16.78
N GLN A 327 -11.83 21.68 -17.39
CA GLN A 327 -12.52 20.45 -17.79
C GLN A 327 -13.04 19.70 -16.56
N LYS A 328 -14.19 19.02 -16.68
CA LYS A 328 -14.62 17.98 -15.74
C LYS A 328 -14.13 16.62 -16.21
N LEU A 329 -13.72 15.78 -15.27
CA LEU A 329 -13.32 14.40 -15.59
C LEU A 329 -14.52 13.46 -15.74
N LEU A 330 -15.65 13.77 -15.11
CA LEU A 330 -16.91 13.00 -15.30
C LEU A 330 -17.24 12.88 -16.79
N GLY A 331 -17.58 11.66 -17.23
CA GLY A 331 -17.87 11.34 -18.62
C GLY A 331 -16.64 11.09 -19.51
N THR A 332 -15.41 11.24 -19.00
CA THR A 332 -14.20 10.92 -19.76
C THR A 332 -14.12 9.42 -20.01
N LYS A 333 -13.91 9.01 -21.27
CA LYS A 333 -13.81 7.60 -21.67
C LYS A 333 -12.64 6.91 -20.97
N VAL A 334 -12.89 5.69 -20.49
CA VAL A 334 -11.92 4.82 -19.81
C VAL A 334 -11.67 3.58 -20.66
N ASP A 335 -10.41 3.24 -20.88
CA ASP A 335 -10.04 2.04 -21.63
C ASP A 335 -9.74 0.86 -20.71
N TYR A 336 -9.14 1.13 -19.52
CA TYR A 336 -8.71 0.11 -18.58
C TYR A 336 -9.19 0.42 -17.16
N VAL A 337 -9.50 -0.62 -16.41
CA VAL A 337 -9.76 -0.53 -14.97
C VAL A 337 -8.87 -1.55 -14.25
N PHE A 338 -8.19 -1.10 -13.20
CA PHE A 338 -7.37 -1.95 -12.36
C PHE A 338 -7.81 -1.89 -10.90
N LEU A 339 -8.24 -3.04 -10.36
CA LEU A 339 -8.46 -3.25 -8.92
C LEU A 339 -7.36 -4.17 -8.41
N GLY A 340 -6.54 -3.71 -7.46
CA GLY A 340 -5.44 -4.50 -6.92
C GLY A 340 -4.41 -3.66 -6.19
N ALA A 341 -3.17 -4.11 -6.22
CA ALA A 341 -2.00 -3.57 -5.53
C ALA A 341 -2.03 -3.76 -3.99
N CYS A 342 -0.91 -3.43 -3.34
CA CYS A 342 -0.83 -3.43 -1.88
C CYS A 342 -1.75 -2.39 -1.22
N THR A 343 -2.26 -1.43 -1.97
CA THR A 343 -3.24 -0.45 -1.51
C THR A 343 -4.65 -1.04 -1.39
N ASN A 344 -5.16 -1.67 -2.45
CA ASN A 344 -6.57 -2.08 -2.60
C ASN A 344 -6.73 -3.46 -3.26
N GLY A 345 -5.91 -4.42 -2.88
CA GLY A 345 -6.04 -5.83 -3.28
C GLY A 345 -6.57 -6.73 -2.17
N ARG A 346 -7.29 -6.19 -1.17
CA ARG A 346 -7.78 -6.94 -0.01
C ARG A 346 -9.26 -7.30 -0.17
N ILE A 347 -9.75 -8.19 0.66
CA ILE A 347 -11.11 -8.72 0.54
C ILE A 347 -12.20 -7.63 0.59
N GLU A 348 -12.03 -6.59 1.40
CA GLU A 348 -13.02 -5.50 1.48
C GLU A 348 -13.12 -4.72 0.17
N ASP A 349 -12.01 -4.57 -0.57
CA ASP A 349 -11.99 -3.91 -1.87
C ASP A 349 -12.82 -4.70 -2.89
N PHE A 350 -12.68 -6.03 -2.88
CA PHE A 350 -13.47 -6.93 -3.72
C PHE A 350 -14.94 -6.97 -3.32
N ARG A 351 -15.25 -6.94 -2.02
CA ARG A 351 -16.64 -6.85 -1.53
C ARG A 351 -17.29 -5.55 -2.00
N ALA A 352 -16.61 -4.41 -1.86
CA ALA A 352 -17.11 -3.10 -2.29
C ALA A 352 -17.33 -3.05 -3.81
N PHE A 353 -16.36 -3.55 -4.58
CA PHE A 353 -16.45 -3.62 -6.04
C PHE A 353 -17.60 -4.55 -6.46
N ALA A 354 -17.67 -5.78 -5.94
CA ALA A 354 -18.72 -6.75 -6.24
C ALA A 354 -20.12 -6.23 -5.87
N HIS A 355 -20.25 -5.53 -4.73
CA HIS A 355 -21.51 -4.93 -4.32
C HIS A 355 -22.05 -3.94 -5.36
N LEU A 356 -21.18 -3.06 -5.87
CA LEU A 356 -21.57 -2.05 -6.86
C LEU A 356 -21.92 -2.66 -8.22
N VAL A 357 -21.17 -3.68 -8.66
CA VAL A 357 -21.38 -4.30 -9.99
C VAL A 357 -22.49 -5.36 -10.03
N LYS A 358 -22.98 -5.78 -8.87
CA LYS A 358 -24.02 -6.83 -8.78
C LYS A 358 -25.26 -6.47 -9.59
N GLY A 359 -25.65 -7.37 -10.50
CA GLY A 359 -26.80 -7.18 -11.40
C GLY A 359 -26.56 -6.20 -12.56
N ARG A 360 -25.31 -5.79 -12.76
CA ARG A 360 -24.87 -4.94 -13.89
C ARG A 360 -23.86 -5.69 -14.74
N HIS A 361 -23.53 -5.14 -15.89
CA HIS A 361 -22.49 -5.69 -16.77
C HIS A 361 -21.39 -4.67 -17.02
N LYS A 362 -20.17 -5.16 -17.07
CA LYS A 362 -19.00 -4.38 -17.46
C LYS A 362 -19.19 -3.82 -18.88
N SER A 363 -18.81 -2.57 -19.09
CA SER A 363 -18.75 -1.99 -20.43
C SER A 363 -17.89 -2.85 -21.36
N PRO A 364 -18.36 -3.19 -22.58
CA PRO A 364 -17.60 -4.00 -23.52
C PRO A 364 -16.29 -3.32 -23.97
N ASP A 365 -16.23 -1.99 -23.88
CA ASP A 365 -15.06 -1.19 -24.28
C ASP A 365 -13.97 -1.14 -23.21
N VAL A 366 -14.22 -1.66 -22.00
CA VAL A 366 -13.28 -1.60 -20.88
C VAL A 366 -12.61 -2.96 -20.68
N VAL A 367 -11.29 -2.96 -20.64
CA VAL A 367 -10.50 -4.07 -20.10
C VAL A 367 -10.35 -3.90 -18.60
N ALA A 368 -10.76 -4.88 -17.82
CA ALA A 368 -10.69 -4.80 -16.36
C ALA A 368 -9.82 -5.92 -15.79
N TRP A 369 -8.84 -5.55 -14.97
CA TRP A 369 -7.98 -6.47 -14.23
C TRP A 369 -8.30 -6.42 -12.75
N LEU A 370 -8.87 -7.50 -12.21
CA LEU A 370 -9.17 -7.67 -10.80
C LEU A 370 -8.13 -8.62 -10.20
N VAL A 371 -7.20 -8.09 -9.44
CA VAL A 371 -6.01 -8.81 -8.97
C VAL A 371 -5.99 -8.90 -7.45
N PRO A 372 -6.28 -10.08 -6.86
CA PRO A 372 -6.16 -10.27 -5.42
C PRO A 372 -4.73 -10.02 -4.92
N GLY A 373 -4.59 -9.46 -3.72
CA GLY A 373 -3.28 -9.19 -3.13
C GLY A 373 -2.57 -10.44 -2.60
N SER A 374 -3.30 -11.55 -2.41
CA SER A 374 -2.75 -12.81 -1.91
C SER A 374 -3.64 -14.00 -2.30
N TRP A 375 -3.09 -15.22 -2.24
CA TRP A 375 -3.88 -16.44 -2.39
C TRP A 375 -4.92 -16.60 -1.28
N ALA A 376 -4.70 -16.02 -0.10
CA ALA A 376 -5.71 -16.02 0.96
C ALA A 376 -6.91 -15.13 0.60
N VAL A 377 -6.68 -13.98 -0.04
CA VAL A 377 -7.75 -13.11 -0.57
C VAL A 377 -8.48 -13.81 -1.72
N ASP A 378 -7.78 -14.43 -2.68
CA ASP A 378 -8.43 -15.18 -3.77
C ASP A 378 -9.33 -16.30 -3.23
N LYS A 379 -8.83 -17.06 -2.27
CA LYS A 379 -9.61 -18.09 -1.58
C LYS A 379 -10.87 -17.52 -0.94
N GLN A 380 -10.76 -16.41 -0.24
CA GLN A 380 -11.88 -15.76 0.45
C GLN A 380 -12.91 -15.19 -0.54
N ILE A 381 -12.47 -14.64 -1.68
CA ILE A 381 -13.35 -14.20 -2.78
C ILE A 381 -14.25 -15.37 -3.24
N ARG A 382 -13.68 -16.56 -3.39
CA ARG A 382 -14.42 -17.78 -3.81
C ARG A 382 -15.32 -18.32 -2.72
N GLU A 383 -14.85 -18.37 -1.48
CA GLU A 383 -15.63 -18.83 -0.32
C GLU A 383 -16.85 -17.94 -0.07
N GLU A 384 -16.76 -16.63 -0.32
CA GLU A 384 -17.87 -15.68 -0.20
C GLU A 384 -18.75 -15.62 -1.46
N GLY A 385 -18.37 -16.32 -2.54
CA GLY A 385 -19.11 -16.33 -3.81
C GLY A 385 -19.03 -15.01 -4.59
N LEU A 386 -18.06 -14.15 -4.27
CA LEU A 386 -17.84 -12.88 -4.97
C LEU A 386 -17.37 -13.12 -6.41
N ASP A 387 -16.63 -14.19 -6.65
CA ASP A 387 -16.21 -14.65 -7.98
C ASP A 387 -17.40 -14.78 -8.92
N LYS A 388 -18.47 -15.45 -8.48
CA LYS A 388 -19.69 -15.64 -9.27
C LYS A 388 -20.41 -14.33 -9.58
N VAL A 389 -20.40 -13.37 -8.65
CA VAL A 389 -20.97 -12.04 -8.87
C VAL A 389 -20.16 -11.27 -9.91
N LEU A 390 -18.84 -11.33 -9.81
CA LEU A 390 -17.93 -10.64 -10.71
C LEU A 390 -17.95 -11.27 -12.12
N GLU A 391 -17.92 -12.58 -12.23
CA GLU A 391 -18.04 -13.33 -13.50
C GLU A 391 -19.37 -13.05 -14.20
N ALA A 392 -20.50 -13.05 -13.46
CA ALA A 392 -21.82 -12.71 -14.00
C ALA A 392 -21.89 -11.27 -14.50
N ALA A 393 -21.08 -10.35 -13.95
CA ALA A 393 -20.94 -8.99 -14.41
C ALA A 393 -19.92 -8.84 -15.58
N GLY A 394 -19.29 -9.91 -16.04
CA GLY A 394 -18.33 -9.94 -17.14
C GLY A 394 -16.90 -9.60 -16.75
N PHE A 395 -16.55 -9.77 -15.48
CA PHE A 395 -15.18 -9.59 -14.99
C PHE A 395 -14.43 -10.91 -14.88
N GLU A 396 -13.13 -10.86 -15.10
CA GLU A 396 -12.19 -11.95 -14.84
C GLU A 396 -11.34 -11.61 -13.61
N ILE A 397 -11.21 -12.56 -12.68
CA ILE A 397 -10.32 -12.44 -11.54
C ILE A 397 -8.99 -13.08 -11.91
N ARG A 398 -7.92 -12.33 -11.77
CA ARG A 398 -6.56 -12.79 -12.04
C ARG A 398 -5.94 -13.46 -10.81
N GLN A 399 -4.79 -14.10 -11.01
CA GLN A 399 -4.00 -14.66 -9.91
C GLN A 399 -3.28 -13.56 -9.12
N PRO A 400 -2.98 -13.77 -7.84
CA PRO A 400 -2.39 -12.75 -6.97
C PRO A 400 -1.03 -12.23 -7.43
N GLY A 401 -0.80 -10.92 -7.28
CA GLY A 401 0.47 -10.26 -7.60
C GLY A 401 0.35 -8.74 -7.67
N CYS A 402 1.46 -8.05 -7.91
CA CYS A 402 1.47 -6.59 -8.07
C CYS A 402 0.88 -6.12 -9.40
N SER A 403 0.94 -6.95 -10.46
CA SER A 403 0.29 -6.68 -11.75
C SER A 403 0.66 -5.30 -12.34
N ALA A 404 -0.31 -4.63 -12.93
CA ALA A 404 -0.17 -3.30 -13.51
C ALA A 404 0.16 -2.19 -12.50
N CYS A 405 0.20 -2.44 -11.19
CA CYS A 405 0.63 -1.43 -10.22
C CYS A 405 2.03 -0.89 -10.53
N LEU A 406 2.93 -1.76 -10.99
CA LEU A 406 4.30 -1.42 -11.39
C LEU A 406 4.61 -1.79 -12.86
N ALA A 407 3.78 -2.65 -13.46
CA ALA A 407 3.94 -3.15 -14.83
C ALA A 407 5.33 -3.79 -15.10
N MET A 408 5.88 -4.50 -14.11
CA MET A 408 7.12 -5.27 -14.25
C MET A 408 6.89 -6.64 -14.87
N ASN A 409 5.64 -7.09 -14.90
CA ASN A 409 5.17 -8.30 -15.59
C ASN A 409 4.49 -7.93 -16.92
N ASP A 410 3.75 -8.87 -17.52
CA ASP A 410 3.06 -8.68 -18.81
C ASP A 410 1.78 -7.83 -18.71
N ASP A 411 1.30 -7.53 -17.52
CA ASP A 411 0.13 -6.68 -17.30
C ASP A 411 0.47 -5.20 -17.54
N LYS A 412 0.46 -4.78 -18.79
CA LYS A 412 0.80 -3.42 -19.21
C LYS A 412 -0.36 -2.76 -19.92
N VAL A 413 -0.71 -1.56 -19.49
CA VAL A 413 -1.66 -0.70 -20.20
C VAL A 413 -0.97 -0.15 -21.45
N PRO A 414 -1.53 -0.32 -22.66
CA PRO A 414 -0.90 0.18 -23.89
C PRO A 414 -0.76 1.70 -23.92
N ALA A 415 0.20 2.18 -24.73
CA ALA A 415 0.43 3.60 -24.93
C ALA A 415 -0.83 4.33 -25.41
N GLY A 416 -1.05 5.53 -24.91
CA GLY A 416 -2.21 6.37 -25.23
C GLY A 416 -3.52 5.98 -24.55
N LYS A 417 -3.60 4.80 -23.90
CA LYS A 417 -4.79 4.35 -23.18
C LYS A 417 -4.90 4.97 -21.81
N LEU A 418 -6.15 5.19 -21.36
CA LEU A 418 -6.48 5.74 -20.04
C LEU A 418 -6.97 4.63 -19.11
N ALA A 419 -6.29 4.49 -17.95
CA ALA A 419 -6.67 3.55 -16.91
C ALA A 419 -7.21 4.28 -15.68
N VAL A 420 -8.30 3.78 -15.09
CA VAL A 420 -8.72 4.08 -13.71
C VAL A 420 -8.19 2.97 -12.81
N SER A 421 -7.41 3.34 -11.79
CA SER A 421 -6.59 2.40 -11.04
C SER A 421 -6.66 2.64 -9.54
N THR A 422 -6.73 1.55 -8.79
CA THR A 422 -6.61 1.59 -7.33
C THR A 422 -5.16 1.51 -6.83
N SER A 423 -4.18 1.49 -7.74
CA SER A 423 -2.76 1.50 -7.40
C SER A 423 -2.34 2.75 -6.62
N ASN A 424 -1.07 2.84 -6.26
CA ASN A 424 -0.55 3.90 -5.38
C ASN A 424 0.12 5.06 -6.11
N ARG A 425 0.58 4.86 -7.33
CA ARG A 425 1.31 5.87 -8.14
C ARG A 425 0.79 5.95 -9.56
N ASN A 426 0.89 7.14 -10.15
CA ASN A 426 0.42 7.42 -11.51
C ASN A 426 1.38 8.31 -12.31
N PHE A 427 2.69 8.23 -12.05
CA PHE A 427 3.65 8.95 -12.89
C PHE A 427 3.64 8.42 -14.34
N GLU A 428 4.20 9.20 -15.25
CA GLU A 428 4.24 8.88 -16.68
C GLU A 428 4.71 7.43 -16.95
N GLY A 429 3.90 6.65 -17.62
CA GLY A 429 4.20 5.25 -17.96
C GLY A 429 4.18 4.24 -16.82
N ARG A 430 3.67 4.59 -15.63
CA ARG A 430 3.66 3.69 -14.46
C ARG A 430 3.03 2.34 -14.72
N GLN A 431 1.94 2.30 -15.44
CA GLN A 431 1.20 1.06 -15.78
C GLN A 431 1.52 0.52 -17.19
N GLY A 432 2.55 1.05 -17.81
CA GLY A 432 3.01 0.69 -19.16
C GLY A 432 3.52 1.93 -19.90
N PRO A 433 4.53 1.80 -20.78
CA PRO A 433 5.10 2.92 -21.50
C PRO A 433 4.03 3.73 -22.26
N GLY A 434 3.95 5.05 -22.00
CA GLY A 434 2.97 5.94 -22.64
C GLY A 434 1.51 5.77 -22.17
N SER A 435 1.23 4.95 -21.17
CA SER A 435 -0.09 4.82 -20.57
C SER A 435 -0.40 5.99 -19.66
N ARG A 436 -1.69 6.33 -19.53
CA ARG A 436 -2.19 7.38 -18.66
C ARG A 436 -2.99 6.75 -17.52
N THR A 437 -2.73 7.17 -16.28
CA THR A 437 -3.35 6.56 -15.10
C THR A 437 -4.02 7.60 -14.22
N ILE A 438 -5.28 7.38 -13.91
CA ILE A 438 -6.07 8.08 -12.89
C ILE A 438 -6.15 7.18 -11.66
N LEU A 439 -5.67 7.67 -10.51
CA LEU A 439 -5.88 6.99 -9.24
C LEU A 439 -7.29 7.27 -8.72
N ALA A 440 -7.95 6.22 -8.28
CA ALA A 440 -9.30 6.28 -7.73
C ALA A 440 -9.55 5.18 -6.69
N SER A 441 -10.68 5.25 -6.01
CA SER A 441 -11.12 4.22 -5.07
C SER A 441 -11.68 2.98 -5.77
N PRO A 442 -11.81 1.84 -5.09
CA PRO A 442 -12.46 0.65 -5.62
C PRO A 442 -13.89 0.90 -6.14
N LEU A 443 -14.66 1.75 -5.46
CA LEU A 443 -16.02 2.11 -5.89
C LEU A 443 -16.03 2.93 -7.18
N THR A 444 -15.16 3.93 -7.28
CA THR A 444 -14.99 4.73 -8.50
C THR A 444 -14.48 3.87 -9.66
N ALA A 445 -13.55 2.95 -9.40
CA ALA A 445 -13.07 2.00 -10.39
C ALA A 445 -14.20 1.06 -10.89
N ALA A 446 -15.04 0.57 -9.98
CA ALA A 446 -16.20 -0.25 -10.31
C ALA A 446 -17.22 0.52 -11.16
N ALA A 447 -17.52 1.76 -10.78
CA ALA A 447 -18.42 2.64 -11.54
C ALA A 447 -17.89 2.87 -12.97
N ALA A 448 -16.61 3.21 -13.11
CA ALA A 448 -15.97 3.39 -14.41
C ALA A 448 -15.97 2.11 -15.25
N ALA A 449 -15.79 0.95 -14.65
CA ALA A 449 -15.82 -0.32 -15.36
C ALA A 449 -17.21 -0.65 -15.94
N ILE A 450 -18.28 -0.29 -15.23
CA ILE A 450 -19.67 -0.50 -15.67
C ILE A 450 -20.04 0.47 -16.79
N THR A 451 -19.75 1.75 -16.63
CA THR A 451 -20.22 2.81 -17.54
C THR A 451 -19.31 3.05 -18.73
N GLY A 452 -18.04 2.62 -18.67
CA GLY A 452 -17.02 2.92 -19.68
C GLY A 452 -16.46 4.34 -19.60
N VAL A 453 -16.89 5.12 -18.62
CA VAL A 453 -16.46 6.51 -18.41
C VAL A 453 -16.21 6.77 -16.93
N ILE A 454 -15.48 7.84 -16.60
CA ILE A 454 -15.34 8.29 -15.22
C ILE A 454 -16.72 8.67 -14.71
N THR A 455 -17.20 7.99 -13.67
CA THR A 455 -18.53 8.12 -13.11
C THR A 455 -18.48 8.25 -11.60
N ASP A 456 -19.29 9.11 -11.03
CA ASP A 456 -19.46 9.23 -9.59
C ASP A 456 -20.11 7.95 -9.03
N PRO A 457 -19.41 7.19 -8.17
CA PRO A 457 -19.95 5.94 -7.65
C PRO A 457 -21.24 6.12 -6.85
N ARG A 458 -21.51 7.34 -6.34
CA ARG A 458 -22.72 7.65 -5.58
C ARG A 458 -23.99 7.53 -6.41
N GLU A 459 -23.90 7.65 -7.73
CA GLU A 459 -25.00 7.49 -8.67
C GLU A 459 -25.43 6.02 -8.84
N LEU A 460 -24.53 5.08 -8.51
CA LEU A 460 -24.76 3.64 -8.69
C LEU A 460 -24.94 2.87 -7.37
N LEU A 461 -24.78 3.53 -6.21
CA LEU A 461 -24.94 2.93 -4.88
C LEU A 461 -26.41 2.89 -4.40
#